data_c16faccb0e20bf76836d474f2de072a9
#
_entry.id   c16faccb0e20bf76836d474f2de072a9
#
_cell.length_a   1.000
_cell.length_b   1.000
_cell.length_c   1.000
_cell.angle_alpha   90.00
_cell.angle_beta   90.00
_cell.angle_gamma   90.00
#
_symmetry.space_group_name_H-M   'P 1'
#
loop_
_entity.id
_entity.type
_entity.pdbx_description
1 polymer ?
#
loop_
_entity_poly.entity_id
_entity_poly.type
_entity_poly.pdbx_seq_one_letter_code
_entity_poly.pdbx_strand_id
1 'polypeptide(L)'
;SAFKAEADKGHMAEVVKEMTKLSGQKPVVTRAAKSVANFKVRQGMPLGCMVTLRGPRMWEFLLRLTAVALPMIRDFRGTSNRLDGRGNYSLGIADHTIFPETQADGSQRANIGLDVVIVTTAKTDDEGRELLRMLGMPFRRSSAATTEANATTAKA
;
A
#
# COMPACT_ATOMS: atom_id res chain seq x y z
N SER A 1 0.28 -7.93 -3.36
CA SER A 1 1.66 -8.40 -3.12
C SER A 1 2.04 -9.43 -4.16
N ALA A 2 3.16 -9.20 -4.87
CA ALA A 2 3.72 -10.14 -5.83
C ALA A 2 4.63 -11.13 -5.09
N PHE A 3 4.39 -12.41 -5.24
CA PHE A 3 5.13 -13.48 -4.60
C PHE A 3 6.22 -14.07 -5.50
N LYS A 4 7.37 -14.47 -4.90
CA LYS A 4 8.32 -15.38 -5.53
C LYS A 4 7.61 -16.71 -5.82
N ALA A 5 7.80 -17.26 -7.02
CA ALA A 5 7.10 -18.43 -7.56
C ALA A 5 7.31 -19.77 -6.81
N GLU A 6 8.07 -19.78 -5.73
CA GLU A 6 8.31 -20.95 -4.86
C GLU A 6 7.40 -21.00 -3.63
N ALA A 7 6.32 -20.20 -3.61
CA ALA A 7 5.42 -20.19 -2.46
C ALA A 7 4.69 -21.52 -2.34
N ASP A 8 4.99 -22.26 -1.30
CA ASP A 8 4.24 -23.42 -0.83
C ASP A 8 2.75 -23.08 -0.75
N LYS A 9 1.88 -24.05 -1.07
CA LYS A 9 0.42 -23.90 -0.98
C LYS A 9 -0.03 -23.45 0.41
N GLY A 10 0.73 -23.80 1.46
CA GLY A 10 0.51 -23.35 2.83
C GLY A 10 0.69 -21.87 3.04
N HIS A 11 1.76 -21.30 2.50
CA HIS A 11 2.05 -19.88 2.62
C HIS A 11 0.98 -18.99 1.95
N MET A 12 0.46 -19.40 0.78
CA MET A 12 -0.63 -18.66 0.12
C MET A 12 -1.92 -18.65 0.96
N ALA A 13 -2.23 -19.75 1.66
CA ALA A 13 -3.41 -19.80 2.53
C ALA A 13 -3.26 -18.83 3.73
N GLU A 14 -2.05 -18.69 4.27
CA GLU A 14 -1.75 -17.73 5.33
C GLU A 14 -1.90 -16.28 4.82
N VAL A 15 -1.33 -15.96 3.66
CA VAL A 15 -1.48 -14.63 3.03
C VAL A 15 -2.94 -14.25 2.81
N VAL A 16 -3.75 -15.19 2.32
CA VAL A 16 -5.20 -15.00 2.15
C VAL A 16 -5.89 -14.73 3.48
N LYS A 17 -5.50 -15.43 4.55
CA LYS A 17 -6.04 -15.24 5.89
C LYS A 17 -5.68 -13.85 6.45
N GLU A 18 -4.41 -13.45 6.34
CA GLU A 18 -3.93 -12.14 6.77
C GLU A 18 -4.62 -10.99 6.00
N MET A 19 -4.68 -11.10 4.67
CA MET A 19 -5.38 -10.12 3.85
C MET A 19 -6.89 -10.05 4.17
N THR A 20 -7.51 -11.16 4.55
CA THR A 20 -8.90 -11.15 4.97
C THR A 20 -9.10 -10.39 6.27
N LYS A 21 -8.17 -10.52 7.23
CA LYS A 21 -8.20 -9.77 8.50
C LYS A 21 -8.05 -8.27 8.24
N LEU A 22 -7.07 -7.89 7.42
CA LEU A 22 -6.78 -6.48 7.10
C LEU A 22 -7.93 -5.79 6.35
N SER A 23 -8.52 -6.48 5.38
CA SER A 23 -9.51 -5.89 4.47
C SER A 23 -10.96 -6.09 4.93
N GLY A 24 -11.20 -7.03 5.85
CA GLY A 24 -12.55 -7.46 6.20
C GLY A 24 -13.30 -8.13 5.05
N GLN A 25 -12.59 -8.54 3.99
CA GLN A 25 -13.16 -9.12 2.77
C GLN A 25 -12.26 -10.24 2.26
N LYS A 26 -12.85 -11.33 1.74
CA LYS A 26 -12.10 -12.44 1.17
C LYS A 26 -11.34 -12.00 -0.09
N PRO A 27 -10.00 -12.14 -0.12
CA PRO A 27 -9.20 -11.78 -1.27
C PRO A 27 -9.36 -12.77 -2.44
N VAL A 28 -9.12 -12.28 -3.64
CA VAL A 28 -9.05 -13.09 -4.86
C VAL A 28 -7.61 -13.51 -5.08
N VAL A 29 -7.37 -14.81 -5.25
CA VAL A 29 -6.05 -15.36 -5.57
C VAL A 29 -5.78 -15.18 -7.06
N THR A 30 -4.69 -14.48 -7.38
CA THR A 30 -4.25 -14.28 -8.75
C THR A 30 -3.39 -15.46 -9.20
N ARG A 31 -3.65 -15.94 -10.42
CA ARG A 31 -2.98 -17.11 -11.00
C ARG A 31 -2.20 -16.72 -12.25
N ALA A 32 -1.11 -17.43 -12.52
CA ALA A 32 -0.29 -17.23 -13.72
C ALA A 32 -1.11 -17.52 -14.98
N ALA A 33 -1.13 -16.56 -15.91
CA ALA A 33 -1.79 -16.71 -17.21
C ALA A 33 -0.96 -17.55 -18.19
N LYS A 34 0.37 -17.47 -18.10
CA LYS A 34 1.33 -18.16 -18.98
C LYS A 34 2.43 -18.81 -18.16
N SER A 35 3.01 -19.89 -18.72
CA SER A 35 4.20 -20.53 -18.15
C SER A 35 5.45 -19.77 -18.58
N VAL A 36 6.34 -19.46 -17.62
CA VAL A 36 7.63 -18.78 -17.87
C VAL A 36 8.74 -19.61 -17.21
N ALA A 37 9.60 -20.20 -18.04
CA ALA A 37 10.65 -21.11 -17.57
C ALA A 37 11.69 -20.43 -16.67
N ASN A 38 12.10 -19.20 -17.00
CA ASN A 38 13.10 -18.44 -16.24
C ASN A 38 12.65 -18.15 -14.78
N PHE A 39 11.35 -18.02 -14.54
CA PHE A 39 10.80 -17.78 -13.21
C PHE A 39 10.21 -19.05 -12.57
N LYS A 40 10.40 -20.22 -13.18
CA LYS A 40 9.84 -21.49 -12.71
C LYS A 40 8.31 -21.44 -12.48
N VAL A 41 7.60 -20.61 -13.23
CA VAL A 41 6.16 -20.41 -13.13
C VAL A 41 5.44 -21.24 -14.16
N ARG A 42 4.43 -22.01 -13.73
CA ARG A 42 3.52 -22.76 -14.61
C ARG A 42 2.17 -22.07 -14.68
N GLN A 43 1.48 -22.22 -15.80
CA GLN A 43 0.11 -21.73 -15.97
C GLN A 43 -0.82 -22.28 -14.87
N GLY A 44 -1.68 -21.41 -14.32
CA GLY A 44 -2.59 -21.76 -13.22
C GLY A 44 -1.98 -21.73 -11.82
N MET A 45 -0.67 -21.52 -11.69
CA MET A 45 0.02 -21.42 -10.40
C MET A 45 -0.42 -20.16 -9.64
N PRO A 46 -0.74 -20.22 -8.33
CA PRO A 46 -1.07 -19.03 -7.55
C PRO A 46 0.17 -18.18 -7.36
N LEU A 47 0.11 -16.89 -7.71
CA LEU A 47 1.22 -15.94 -7.63
C LEU A 47 1.06 -14.89 -6.54
N GLY A 48 -0.18 -14.54 -6.21
CA GLY A 48 -0.48 -13.50 -5.24
C GLY A 48 -1.96 -13.43 -4.92
N CYS A 49 -2.33 -12.45 -4.14
CA CYS A 49 -3.74 -12.16 -3.86
C CYS A 49 -4.01 -10.66 -3.95
N MET A 50 -5.24 -10.30 -4.27
CA MET A 50 -5.67 -8.91 -4.34
C MET A 50 -7.08 -8.74 -3.77
N VAL A 51 -7.34 -7.54 -3.27
CA VAL A 51 -8.65 -7.12 -2.77
C VAL A 51 -8.95 -5.74 -3.34
N THR A 52 -10.19 -5.54 -3.78
CA THR A 52 -10.69 -4.21 -4.13
C THR A 52 -11.69 -3.78 -3.08
N LEU A 53 -11.37 -2.70 -2.37
CA LEU A 53 -12.23 -2.13 -1.33
C LEU A 53 -13.03 -0.97 -1.91
N ARG A 54 -14.32 -0.89 -1.55
CA ARG A 54 -15.25 0.18 -1.95
C ARG A 54 -16.19 0.52 -0.80
N GLY A 55 -16.78 1.72 -0.85
CA GLY A 55 -17.76 2.18 0.15
C GLY A 55 -17.16 2.30 1.56
N PRO A 56 -17.92 2.00 2.62
CA PRO A 56 -17.48 2.18 4.01
C PRO A 56 -16.15 1.51 4.33
N ARG A 57 -15.96 0.25 3.89
CA ARG A 57 -14.71 -0.51 4.14
C ARG A 57 -13.46 0.15 3.56
N MET A 58 -13.60 0.85 2.43
CA MET A 58 -12.51 1.61 1.83
C MET A 58 -12.08 2.76 2.75
N TRP A 59 -13.05 3.50 3.30
CA TRP A 59 -12.78 4.61 4.19
C TRP A 59 -12.20 4.18 5.53
N GLU A 60 -12.72 3.10 6.10
CA GLU A 60 -12.17 2.50 7.33
C GLU A 60 -10.74 2.02 7.14
N PHE A 61 -10.44 1.36 6.03
CA PHE A 61 -9.08 0.93 5.71
C PHE A 61 -8.14 2.13 5.51
N LEU A 62 -8.58 3.15 4.77
CA LEU A 62 -7.79 4.37 4.55
C LEU A 62 -7.48 5.09 5.87
N LEU A 63 -8.47 5.21 6.76
CA LEU A 63 -8.28 5.82 8.07
C LEU A 63 -7.27 5.04 8.91
N ARG A 64 -7.37 3.71 8.98
CA ARG A 64 -6.40 2.87 9.68
C ARG A 64 -5.00 2.98 9.08
N LEU A 65 -4.90 3.01 7.77
CA LEU A 65 -3.63 3.18 7.07
C LEU A 65 -2.96 4.50 7.44
N THR A 66 -3.68 5.63 7.37
CA THR A 66 -3.12 6.97 7.58
C THR A 66 -2.88 7.30 9.05
N ALA A 67 -3.83 6.94 9.93
CA ALA A 67 -3.78 7.32 11.34
C ALA A 67 -2.98 6.35 12.22
N VAL A 68 -2.92 5.07 11.86
CA VAL A 68 -2.30 4.03 12.69
C VAL A 68 -1.08 3.41 12.03
N ALA A 69 -1.24 2.83 10.82
CA ALA A 69 -0.21 2.01 10.22
C ALA A 69 1.02 2.84 9.78
N LEU A 70 0.82 3.96 9.09
CA LEU A 70 1.93 4.78 8.60
C LEU A 70 2.79 5.37 9.74
N PRO A 71 2.23 5.92 10.83
CA PRO A 71 3.03 6.41 11.96
C PRO A 71 3.81 5.33 12.70
N MET A 72 3.39 4.06 12.63
CA MET A 72 4.08 2.93 13.28
C MET A 72 5.33 2.46 12.52
N ILE A 73 5.53 2.90 11.29
CA ILE A 73 6.74 2.56 10.52
C ILE A 73 7.95 3.22 11.18
N ARG A 74 9.00 2.43 11.43
CA ARG A 74 10.28 2.94 11.92
C ARG A 74 10.86 3.95 10.93
N ASP A 75 11.41 5.05 11.45
CA ASP A 75 12.04 6.11 10.65
C ASP A 75 11.16 6.67 9.52
N PHE A 76 9.85 6.73 9.77
CA PHE A 76 8.91 7.24 8.80
C PHE A 76 9.17 8.72 8.50
N ARG A 77 9.48 9.02 7.24
CA ARG A 77 9.78 10.38 6.75
C ARG A 77 8.71 10.93 5.82
N GLY A 78 7.53 10.32 5.83
CA GLY A 78 6.46 10.65 4.89
C GLY A 78 6.45 9.76 3.64
N THR A 79 5.30 9.69 3.00
CA THR A 79 5.07 8.92 1.78
C THR A 79 5.56 9.69 0.54
N SER A 80 5.82 8.99 -0.55
CA SER A 80 6.23 9.59 -1.82
C SER A 80 5.17 10.55 -2.36
N ASN A 81 5.59 11.67 -2.95
CA ASN A 81 4.70 12.63 -3.62
C ASN A 81 4.36 12.23 -5.08
N ARG A 82 4.80 11.06 -5.52
CA ARG A 82 4.70 10.65 -6.91
C ARG A 82 3.36 9.95 -7.16
N LEU A 83 2.57 10.48 -8.08
CA LEU A 83 1.35 9.91 -8.61
C LEU A 83 1.61 9.32 -10.01
N ASP A 84 0.60 8.76 -10.65
CA ASP A 84 0.70 8.04 -11.94
C ASP A 84 0.49 8.92 -13.18
N GLY A 85 0.30 10.24 -13.05
CA GLY A 85 -0.05 11.16 -14.11
C GLY A 85 -1.57 11.27 -14.38
N ARG A 86 -2.38 10.47 -13.65
CA ARG A 86 -3.84 10.45 -13.76
C ARG A 86 -4.54 10.63 -12.41
N GLY A 87 -3.81 11.12 -11.43
CA GLY A 87 -4.34 11.36 -10.09
C GLY A 87 -4.47 10.11 -9.19
N ASN A 88 -4.00 8.94 -9.62
CA ASN A 88 -3.99 7.76 -8.77
C ASN A 88 -2.67 7.69 -7.98
N TYR A 89 -2.74 7.12 -6.80
CA TYR A 89 -1.61 7.01 -5.89
C TYR A 89 -1.29 5.56 -5.55
N SER A 90 -0.01 5.19 -5.59
CA SER A 90 0.45 3.87 -5.19
C SER A 90 1.48 3.94 -4.07
N LEU A 91 1.32 3.08 -3.08
CA LEU A 91 2.17 2.99 -1.89
C LEU A 91 2.56 1.53 -1.67
N GLY A 92 3.87 1.25 -1.67
CA GLY A 92 4.43 -0.03 -1.27
C GLY A 92 4.74 -0.05 0.22
N ILE A 93 4.29 -1.06 0.92
CA ILE A 93 4.55 -1.34 2.33
C ILE A 93 5.35 -2.64 2.40
N ALA A 94 6.55 -2.57 2.95
CA ALA A 94 7.44 -3.73 3.00
C ALA A 94 6.97 -4.80 3.99
N ASP A 95 6.27 -4.40 5.04
CA ASP A 95 5.85 -5.27 6.12
C ASP A 95 4.40 -4.99 6.53
N HIS A 96 3.56 -6.02 6.50
CA HIS A 96 2.17 -5.94 6.92
C HIS A 96 1.99 -5.85 8.44
N THR A 97 3.03 -6.14 9.23
CA THR A 97 2.98 -6.12 10.69
C THR A 97 2.81 -4.72 11.29
N ILE A 98 2.89 -3.67 10.46
CA ILE A 98 2.54 -2.31 10.88
C ILE A 98 1.07 -2.14 11.26
N PHE A 99 0.21 -3.07 10.85
CA PHE A 99 -1.19 -3.08 11.22
C PHE A 99 -1.38 -3.84 12.54
N PRO A 100 -2.04 -3.23 13.56
CA PRO A 100 -2.21 -3.85 14.87
C PRO A 100 -2.99 -5.18 14.82
N GLU A 101 -3.88 -5.34 13.84
CA GLU A 101 -4.67 -6.55 13.65
C GLU A 101 -3.81 -7.78 13.31
N THR A 102 -2.64 -7.57 12.71
CA THR A 102 -1.71 -8.65 12.35
C THR A 102 -0.73 -8.99 13.46
N GLN A 103 -0.46 -8.05 14.38
CA GLN A 103 0.43 -8.26 15.51
C GLN A 103 -0.17 -9.18 16.59
N ALA A 104 -1.50 -9.21 16.72
CA ALA A 104 -2.19 -9.90 17.80
C ALA A 104 -1.99 -11.43 17.81
N ASP A 105 -1.63 -12.03 16.68
CA ASP A 105 -1.51 -13.49 16.57
C ASP A 105 -0.14 -14.06 17.03
N GLY A 106 0.84 -13.22 17.43
CA GLY A 106 2.13 -13.64 17.99
C GLY A 106 2.99 -14.55 17.10
N SER A 107 2.53 -14.90 15.91
CA SER A 107 3.28 -15.73 14.99
C SER A 107 4.32 -14.89 14.25
N GLN A 108 5.60 -15.20 14.45
CA GLN A 108 6.71 -14.70 13.64
C GLN A 108 6.55 -15.27 12.22
N ARG A 109 5.65 -14.70 11.45
CA ARG A 109 5.42 -15.11 10.05
C ARG A 109 6.32 -14.33 9.13
N ALA A 110 6.59 -14.92 7.97
CA ALA A 110 7.37 -14.26 6.94
C ALA A 110 6.78 -12.89 6.61
N ASN A 111 7.63 -11.87 6.51
CA ASN A 111 7.23 -10.51 6.14
C ASN A 111 6.52 -10.55 4.80
N ILE A 112 5.25 -10.13 4.79
CA ILE A 112 4.43 -10.05 3.59
C ILE A 112 4.38 -8.59 3.16
N GLY A 113 4.96 -8.30 2.00
CA GLY A 113 4.84 -6.99 1.38
C GLY A 113 3.41 -6.73 0.88
N LEU A 114 2.96 -5.49 0.99
CA LEU A 114 1.63 -5.05 0.60
C LEU A 114 1.72 -3.81 -0.29
N ASP A 115 1.11 -3.86 -1.46
CA ASP A 115 0.95 -2.70 -2.33
C ASP A 115 -0.49 -2.17 -2.19
N VAL A 116 -0.61 -0.89 -1.85
CA VAL A 116 -1.88 -0.19 -1.76
C VAL A 116 -1.99 0.79 -2.92
N VAL A 117 -3.01 0.63 -3.74
CA VAL A 117 -3.31 1.54 -4.84
C VAL A 117 -4.61 2.27 -4.54
N ILE A 118 -4.55 3.59 -4.49
CA ILE A 118 -5.70 4.46 -4.27
C ILE A 118 -6.08 5.07 -5.62
N VAL A 119 -7.23 4.64 -6.13
CA VAL A 119 -7.78 5.15 -7.38
C VAL A 119 -8.71 6.31 -7.05
N THR A 120 -8.44 7.47 -7.63
CA THR A 120 -9.24 8.68 -7.43
C THR A 120 -9.98 9.10 -8.70
N THR A 121 -10.92 10.01 -8.57
CA THR A 121 -11.61 10.62 -9.71
C THR A 121 -10.93 11.91 -10.19
N ALA A 122 -9.80 12.29 -9.59
CA ALA A 122 -9.01 13.44 -10.00
C ALA A 122 -8.49 13.25 -11.43
N LYS A 123 -8.44 14.34 -12.19
CA LYS A 123 -7.93 14.32 -13.57
C LYS A 123 -6.45 14.60 -13.65
N THR A 124 -5.92 15.31 -12.66
CA THR A 124 -4.52 15.71 -12.56
C THR A 124 -3.89 15.22 -11.26
N ASP A 125 -2.57 15.11 -11.26
CA ASP A 125 -1.82 14.68 -10.07
C ASP A 125 -1.91 15.70 -8.93
N ASP A 126 -2.04 17.00 -9.26
CA ASP A 126 -2.14 18.04 -8.24
C ASP A 126 -3.47 17.96 -7.49
N GLU A 127 -4.59 17.73 -8.23
CA GLU A 127 -5.90 17.48 -7.62
C GLU A 127 -5.88 16.23 -6.73
N GLY A 128 -5.30 15.14 -7.24
CA GLY A 128 -5.16 13.88 -6.49
C GLY A 128 -4.33 14.03 -5.22
N ARG A 129 -3.24 14.79 -5.31
CA ARG A 129 -2.35 15.07 -4.17
C ARG A 129 -3.06 15.88 -3.10
N GLU A 130 -3.77 16.94 -3.49
CA GLU A 130 -4.48 17.79 -2.54
C GLU A 130 -5.64 17.03 -1.88
N LEU A 131 -6.38 16.22 -2.65
CA LEU A 131 -7.40 15.33 -2.09
C LEU A 131 -6.83 14.41 -1.00
N LEU A 132 -5.73 13.72 -1.29
CA LEU A 132 -5.10 12.80 -0.35
C LEU A 132 -4.50 13.53 0.87
N ARG A 133 -4.00 14.74 0.67
CA ARG A 133 -3.51 15.60 1.75
C ARG A 133 -4.64 15.99 2.70
N MET A 134 -5.80 16.38 2.17
CA MET A 134 -7.00 16.69 2.99
C MET A 134 -7.51 15.45 3.74
N LEU A 135 -7.32 14.25 3.18
CA LEU A 135 -7.65 12.98 3.82
C LEU A 135 -6.61 12.53 4.88
N GLY A 136 -5.59 13.36 5.15
CA GLY A 136 -4.59 13.10 6.18
C GLY A 136 -3.41 12.24 5.75
N MET A 137 -3.18 12.06 4.44
CA MET A 137 -2.00 11.32 3.96
C MET A 137 -0.70 12.11 4.27
N PRO A 138 0.25 11.53 4.99
CA PRO A 138 1.48 12.20 5.39
C PRO A 138 2.51 12.17 4.25
N PHE A 139 2.41 13.08 3.30
CA PHE A 139 3.39 13.22 2.23
C PHE A 139 4.71 13.78 2.73
N ARG A 140 5.80 13.32 2.12
CA ARG A 140 7.14 13.86 2.37
C ARG A 140 7.20 15.30 1.88
N ARG A 141 7.66 16.23 2.75
CA ARG A 141 7.91 17.62 2.34
C ARG A 141 8.96 17.63 1.24
N SER A 142 8.63 18.18 0.07
CA SER A 142 9.63 18.41 -0.98
C SER A 142 10.57 19.50 -0.50
N SER A 143 11.87 19.31 -0.67
CA SER A 143 12.90 20.30 -0.32
C SER A 143 12.75 21.62 -1.10
N ALA A 144 11.98 21.66 -2.16
CA ALA A 144 11.68 22.86 -2.94
C ALA A 144 10.81 23.88 -2.19
N ALA A 145 9.94 23.44 -1.26
CA ALA A 145 9.07 24.36 -0.50
C ALA A 145 9.84 25.15 0.59
N THR A 146 11.06 24.74 0.94
CA THR A 146 11.87 25.43 1.95
C THR A 146 12.55 26.68 1.39
N THR A 147 12.72 26.76 0.07
CA THR A 147 13.41 27.89 -0.58
C THR A 147 12.48 29.10 -0.70
N GLU A 148 11.18 28.91 -0.90
CA GLU A 148 10.22 30.01 -1.04
C GLU A 148 9.86 30.64 0.31
N ALA A 149 9.77 29.85 1.37
CA ALA A 149 9.48 30.36 2.71
C ALA A 149 10.62 31.22 3.28
N ASN A 150 11.89 30.91 2.95
CA ASN A 150 13.04 31.70 3.36
C ASN A 150 13.24 32.97 2.53
N ALA A 151 12.74 33.02 1.29
CA ALA A 151 12.85 34.22 0.47
C ALA A 151 11.89 35.34 0.91
N THR A 152 10.78 34.99 1.56
CA THR A 152 9.80 35.99 2.04
C THR A 152 10.22 36.61 3.38
N THR A 153 11.01 35.90 4.20
CA THR A 153 11.46 36.41 5.51
C THR A 153 12.74 37.27 5.41
N ALA A 154 13.44 37.19 4.29
CA ALA A 154 14.69 37.99 4.09
C ALA A 154 14.40 39.37 3.43
N LYS A 155 13.15 39.75 3.20
CA LYS A 155 12.76 41.01 2.54
C LYS A 155 11.85 41.89 3.41
N ALA A 156 11.81 41.62 4.71
CA ALA A 156 11.13 42.45 5.71
C ALA A 156 12.14 43.19 6.62
#